data_5f8eeeb3b67878c84d963fd341389602
#
_entry.id   5f8eeeb3b67878c84d963fd341389602
#
_cell.length_a   1.000
_cell.length_b   1.000
_cell.length_c   1.000
_cell.angle_alpha   90.00
_cell.angle_beta   90.00
_cell.angle_gamma   90.00
#
_symmetry.space_group_name_H-M   'P 1'
#
loop_
_entity.id
_entity.type
_entity.pdbx_description
1 polymer ?
#
loop_
_entity_poly.entity_id
_entity_poly.type
_entity_poly.pdbx_seq_one_letter_code
_entity_poly.pdbx_strand_id
1 'polypeptide(L)'
;MSLIKTEGSLRGLTILCVLIGLLASSQAADCPEGEASSLKLQLNLLRNRFRHLCDQYSNLATNCSAPVIPCAQCPEGWLVVGDQCFLLTTDRDDYSNSTNKCAEIGAHLAILTTKEQHDAVEKEGKNIGGIYTYYWIGLTDIETEGDWRWVDNSKLRTPFWEAPEPNNHLSGGPEGEDCAVVQSYTQLWHDVPCSFTYPRICQMDAILPQ
;
A
#
# COMPACT_ATOMS: atom_id res chain seq x y z
N MET A 1 -53.46 50.54 -10.83
CA MET A 1 -52.03 50.62 -10.94
C MET A 1 -51.47 49.24 -10.59
N SER A 2 -50.86 48.62 -11.59
CA SER A 2 -50.59 47.19 -11.65
C SER A 2 -49.23 46.87 -11.01
N LEU A 3 -49.20 45.93 -10.08
CA LEU A 3 -47.96 45.29 -9.55
C LEU A 3 -47.69 44.03 -10.37
N ILE A 4 -46.73 44.08 -11.24
CA ILE A 4 -46.26 42.92 -12.04
C ILE A 4 -45.37 42.08 -11.15
N LYS A 5 -45.82 40.83 -10.92
CA LYS A 5 -45.08 39.79 -10.22
C LYS A 5 -43.86 39.32 -11.05
N THR A 6 -42.67 39.45 -10.50
CA THR A 6 -41.43 38.88 -11.04
C THR A 6 -41.11 37.54 -10.36
N GLU A 7 -41.93 36.52 -10.52
CA GLU A 7 -41.67 35.17 -9.97
C GLU A 7 -41.02 34.17 -10.96
N GLY A 8 -40.77 34.59 -12.21
CA GLY A 8 -40.24 33.71 -13.25
C GLY A 8 -38.72 33.54 -13.27
N SER A 9 -37.95 34.46 -12.65
CA SER A 9 -36.48 34.48 -12.81
C SER A 9 -35.71 33.59 -11.86
N LEU A 10 -36.27 33.30 -10.67
CA LEU A 10 -35.55 32.50 -9.66
C LEU A 10 -35.55 30.98 -9.96
N ARG A 11 -36.63 30.48 -10.58
CA ARG A 11 -36.74 29.04 -10.94
C ARG A 11 -35.85 28.67 -12.13
N GLY A 12 -35.61 29.59 -13.06
CA GLY A 12 -34.69 29.39 -14.18
C GLY A 12 -33.22 29.30 -13.74
N LEU A 13 -32.84 30.11 -12.75
CA LEU A 13 -31.47 30.16 -12.24
C LEU A 13 -31.11 28.89 -11.42
N THR A 14 -32.04 28.38 -10.61
CA THR A 14 -31.83 27.15 -9.83
C THR A 14 -31.74 25.91 -10.71
N ILE A 15 -32.54 25.81 -11.78
CA ILE A 15 -32.46 24.71 -12.75
C ILE A 15 -31.13 24.77 -13.53
N LEU A 16 -30.68 25.95 -13.90
CA LEU A 16 -29.39 26.12 -14.59
C LEU A 16 -28.20 25.73 -13.69
N CYS A 17 -28.22 26.09 -12.42
CA CYS A 17 -27.18 25.71 -11.46
C CYS A 17 -27.14 24.19 -11.20
N VAL A 18 -28.31 23.54 -11.16
CA VAL A 18 -28.39 22.06 -11.00
C VAL A 18 -27.88 21.36 -12.26
N LEU A 19 -28.19 21.87 -13.46
CA LEU A 19 -27.68 21.30 -14.71
C LEU A 19 -26.15 21.50 -14.87
N ILE A 20 -25.61 22.65 -14.46
CA ILE A 20 -24.17 22.91 -14.46
C ILE A 20 -23.48 22.02 -13.43
N GLY A 21 -24.07 21.81 -12.25
CA GLY A 21 -23.56 20.89 -11.22
C GLY A 21 -23.55 19.43 -11.68
N LEU A 22 -24.57 18.98 -12.42
CA LEU A 22 -24.64 17.64 -12.99
C LEU A 22 -23.67 17.42 -14.17
N LEU A 23 -23.35 18.48 -14.92
CA LEU A 23 -22.33 18.41 -15.99
C LEU A 23 -20.91 18.48 -15.45
N ALA A 24 -20.69 19.12 -14.29
CA ALA A 24 -19.36 19.15 -13.64
C ALA A 24 -19.00 17.83 -12.95
N SER A 25 -19.99 16.98 -12.59
CA SER A 25 -19.74 15.68 -11.95
C SER A 25 -19.39 14.56 -12.92
N SER A 26 -19.40 14.79 -14.22
CA SER A 26 -19.08 13.77 -15.25
C SER A 26 -17.72 13.94 -15.93
N GLN A 27 -16.91 14.90 -15.52
CA GLN A 27 -15.51 15.04 -15.97
C GLN A 27 -14.55 14.66 -14.85
N ALA A 28 -14.58 13.39 -14.42
CA ALA A 28 -13.36 12.73 -14.02
C ALA A 28 -12.46 12.77 -15.27
N ALA A 29 -11.42 13.59 -15.26
CA ALA A 29 -10.47 13.64 -16.35
C ALA A 29 -9.83 12.26 -16.45
N ASP A 30 -10.26 11.46 -17.44
CA ASP A 30 -9.56 10.25 -17.85
C ASP A 30 -8.16 10.69 -18.26
N CYS A 31 -7.20 10.49 -17.34
CA CYS A 31 -5.79 10.63 -17.66
C CYS A 31 -5.46 9.55 -18.70
N PRO A 32 -4.99 9.88 -19.91
CA PRO A 32 -4.63 8.87 -20.89
C PRO A 32 -3.61 7.92 -20.26
N GLU A 33 -3.84 6.61 -20.35
CA GLU A 33 -2.99 5.57 -19.74
C GLU A 33 -1.49 5.76 -20.07
N GLY A 34 -1.17 6.30 -21.23
CA GLY A 34 0.18 6.64 -21.64
C GLY A 34 0.84 7.75 -20.83
N GLU A 35 0.10 8.79 -20.43
CA GLU A 35 0.63 9.89 -19.60
C GLU A 35 0.86 9.44 -18.16
N ALA A 36 -0.06 8.67 -17.58
CA ALA A 36 0.10 8.11 -16.25
C ALA A 36 1.32 7.18 -16.17
N SER A 37 1.53 6.34 -17.19
CA SER A 37 2.69 5.45 -17.29
C SER A 37 4.00 6.22 -17.43
N SER A 38 4.02 7.28 -18.24
CA SER A 38 5.18 8.16 -18.42
C SER A 38 5.54 8.89 -17.12
N LEU A 39 4.54 9.42 -16.42
CA LEU A 39 4.72 10.12 -15.14
C LEU A 39 5.25 9.16 -14.06
N LYS A 40 4.72 7.93 -13.99
CA LYS A 40 5.20 6.89 -13.07
C LYS A 40 6.67 6.55 -13.34
N LEU A 41 7.07 6.45 -14.60
CA LEU A 41 8.46 6.20 -14.98
C LEU A 41 9.37 7.38 -14.58
N GLN A 42 8.95 8.62 -14.84
CA GLN A 42 9.71 9.82 -14.44
C GLN A 42 9.86 9.92 -12.92
N LEU A 43 8.81 9.61 -12.18
CA LEU A 43 8.84 9.58 -10.71
C LEU A 43 9.83 8.53 -10.20
N ASN A 44 9.84 7.32 -10.78
CA ASN A 44 10.78 6.26 -10.41
C ASN A 44 12.23 6.66 -10.72
N LEU A 45 12.49 7.31 -11.86
CA LEU A 45 13.81 7.83 -12.19
C LEU A 45 14.27 8.91 -11.20
N LEU A 46 13.37 9.80 -10.81
CA LEU A 46 13.65 10.85 -9.83
C LEU A 46 13.97 10.26 -8.46
N ARG A 47 13.18 9.29 -7.99
CA ARG A 47 13.42 8.55 -6.74
C ARG A 47 14.78 7.87 -6.74
N ASN A 48 15.16 7.20 -7.84
CA ASN A 48 16.46 6.54 -7.94
C ASN A 48 17.64 7.54 -7.90
N ARG A 49 17.49 8.69 -8.54
CA ARG A 49 18.51 9.76 -8.47
C ARG A 49 18.64 10.34 -7.06
N PHE A 50 17.50 10.56 -6.41
CA PHE A 50 17.47 11.04 -5.03
C PHE A 50 18.15 10.05 -4.09
N ARG A 51 17.85 8.75 -4.18
CA ARG A 51 18.49 7.70 -3.38
C ARG A 51 20.01 7.72 -3.56
N HIS A 52 20.48 7.78 -4.80
CA HIS A 52 21.92 7.84 -5.08
C HIS A 52 22.58 9.09 -4.46
N LEU A 53 21.93 10.26 -4.53
CA LEU A 53 22.44 11.47 -3.86
C LEU A 53 22.47 11.33 -2.34
N CYS A 54 21.47 10.70 -1.74
CA CYS A 54 21.42 10.42 -0.32
C CYS A 54 22.54 9.50 0.14
N ASP A 55 22.85 8.45 -0.62
CA ASP A 55 23.95 7.53 -0.35
C ASP A 55 25.31 8.28 -0.40
N GLN A 56 25.48 9.13 -1.41
CA GLN A 56 26.68 9.97 -1.54
C GLN A 56 26.81 10.95 -0.38
N TYR A 57 25.72 11.61 0.01
CA TYR A 57 25.71 12.53 1.16
C TYR A 57 26.04 11.80 2.46
N SER A 58 25.41 10.64 2.72
CA SER A 58 25.65 9.85 3.92
C SER A 58 27.11 9.40 4.02
N ASN A 59 27.71 8.95 2.91
CA ASN A 59 29.12 8.60 2.83
C ASN A 59 30.03 9.80 3.10
N LEU A 60 29.72 10.96 2.52
CA LEU A 60 30.49 12.18 2.71
C LEU A 60 30.38 12.68 4.17
N ALA A 61 29.18 12.70 4.73
CA ALA A 61 28.93 13.14 6.11
C ALA A 61 29.67 12.24 7.11
N THR A 62 29.67 10.93 6.91
CA THR A 62 30.41 9.97 7.73
C THR A 62 31.91 10.23 7.66
N ASN A 63 32.47 10.46 6.46
CA ASN A 63 33.89 10.71 6.26
C ASN A 63 34.33 12.06 6.84
N CYS A 64 33.46 13.05 6.91
CA CYS A 64 33.72 14.38 7.46
C CYS A 64 33.30 14.54 8.93
N SER A 65 32.82 13.47 9.59
CA SER A 65 32.27 13.51 10.95
C SER A 65 31.14 14.54 11.11
N ALA A 66 30.39 14.80 10.05
CA ALA A 66 29.25 15.69 10.05
C ALA A 66 27.96 14.93 10.49
N PRO A 67 26.94 15.62 11.03
CA PRO A 67 25.69 14.98 11.36
C PRO A 67 25.00 14.44 10.09
N VAL A 68 24.69 13.14 10.10
CA VAL A 68 23.94 12.51 9.00
C VAL A 68 22.45 12.83 9.15
N ILE A 69 21.90 13.55 8.18
CA ILE A 69 20.46 13.80 8.11
C ILE A 69 19.81 12.62 7.39
N PRO A 70 18.78 11.97 7.98
CA PRO A 70 18.09 10.87 7.29
C PRO A 70 17.44 11.37 6.00
N CYS A 71 17.73 10.69 4.89
CA CYS A 71 17.22 11.05 3.56
C CYS A 71 15.78 10.58 3.31
N ALA A 72 15.27 9.72 4.15
CA ALA A 72 13.91 9.23 4.09
C ALA A 72 13.33 9.23 5.51
N GLN A 73 12.09 9.69 5.65
CA GLN A 73 11.38 9.74 6.93
C GLN A 73 10.08 8.98 6.84
N CYS A 74 9.83 8.20 7.87
CA CYS A 74 8.54 7.56 8.08
C CYS A 74 7.78 8.24 9.21
N PRO A 75 6.45 8.15 9.26
CA PRO A 75 5.68 8.58 10.42
C PRO A 75 6.17 7.89 11.69
N GLU A 76 5.91 8.52 12.85
CA GLU A 76 6.26 7.93 14.12
C GLU A 76 5.61 6.54 14.30
N GLY A 77 6.39 5.59 14.80
CA GLY A 77 5.94 4.19 14.97
C GLY A 77 6.06 3.32 13.72
N TRP A 78 6.52 3.87 12.59
CA TRP A 78 6.75 3.09 11.39
C TRP A 78 8.22 2.65 11.27
N LEU A 79 8.41 1.43 10.81
CA LEU A 79 9.72 0.86 10.49
C LEU A 79 10.23 1.44 9.16
N VAL A 80 11.47 1.93 9.13
CA VAL A 80 12.10 2.44 7.91
C VAL A 80 12.95 1.34 7.28
N VAL A 81 12.71 1.02 6.01
CA VAL A 81 13.55 0.09 5.23
C VAL A 81 13.78 0.68 3.84
N GLY A 82 14.98 1.19 3.62
CA GLY A 82 15.29 1.92 2.40
C GLY A 82 14.45 3.18 2.26
N ASP A 83 13.68 3.26 1.18
CA ASP A 83 12.72 4.34 0.89
C ASP A 83 11.27 3.96 1.18
N GLN A 84 11.06 2.91 1.98
CA GLN A 84 9.74 2.40 2.35
C GLN A 84 9.53 2.45 3.85
N CYS A 85 8.28 2.66 4.24
CA CYS A 85 7.81 2.64 5.62
C CYS A 85 6.87 1.47 5.82
N PHE A 86 7.06 0.72 6.91
CA PHE A 86 6.22 -0.42 7.26
C PHE A 86 5.61 -0.23 8.64
N LEU A 87 4.30 -0.41 8.77
CA LEU A 87 3.59 -0.42 10.05
C LEU A 87 3.07 -1.83 10.31
N LEU A 88 3.57 -2.46 11.37
CA LEU A 88 3.05 -3.71 11.87
C LEU A 88 1.99 -3.41 12.93
N THR A 89 0.80 -3.97 12.77
CA THR A 89 -0.32 -3.75 13.70
C THR A 89 -0.47 -4.89 14.69
N THR A 90 -1.26 -4.68 15.74
CA THR A 90 -1.61 -5.73 16.71
C THR A 90 -3.08 -6.12 16.64
N ASP A 91 -3.92 -5.24 16.09
CA ASP A 91 -5.33 -5.53 15.85
C ASP A 91 -5.46 -6.50 14.68
N ARG A 92 -6.45 -7.39 14.78
CA ARG A 92 -6.65 -8.48 13.82
C ARG A 92 -7.93 -8.23 13.03
N ASP A 93 -7.87 -8.52 11.73
CA ASP A 93 -9.02 -8.42 10.84
C ASP A 93 -8.84 -9.39 9.66
N ASP A 94 -9.90 -9.56 8.86
CA ASP A 94 -9.81 -10.29 7.59
C ASP A 94 -8.99 -9.50 6.55
N TYR A 95 -8.69 -10.15 5.43
CA TYR A 95 -7.87 -9.56 4.37
C TYR A 95 -8.47 -8.27 3.78
N SER A 96 -9.78 -8.26 3.48
CA SER A 96 -10.47 -7.12 2.88
C SER A 96 -10.48 -5.91 3.83
N ASN A 97 -10.86 -6.12 5.09
CA ASN A 97 -10.85 -5.06 6.10
C ASN A 97 -9.42 -4.58 6.38
N SER A 98 -8.44 -5.47 6.38
CA SER A 98 -7.02 -5.12 6.53
C SER A 98 -6.52 -4.24 5.38
N THR A 99 -6.92 -4.55 4.13
CA THR A 99 -6.62 -3.73 2.96
C THR A 99 -7.22 -2.33 3.09
N ASN A 100 -8.50 -2.23 3.49
CA ASN A 100 -9.18 -0.96 3.69
C ASN A 100 -8.51 -0.12 4.79
N LYS A 101 -8.16 -0.72 5.92
CA LYS A 101 -7.51 -0.04 7.05
C LYS A 101 -6.13 0.52 6.69
N CYS A 102 -5.34 -0.18 5.86
CA CYS A 102 -4.11 0.41 5.32
C CYS A 102 -4.40 1.59 4.38
N ALA A 103 -5.43 1.48 3.53
CA ALA A 103 -5.81 2.56 2.62
C ALA A 103 -6.31 3.82 3.35
N GLU A 104 -7.04 3.68 4.46
CA GLU A 104 -7.51 4.79 5.31
C GLU A 104 -6.38 5.68 5.85
N ILE A 105 -5.18 5.10 6.03
CA ILE A 105 -3.98 5.82 6.51
C ILE A 105 -3.03 6.19 5.36
N GLY A 106 -3.48 6.13 4.09
CA GLY A 106 -2.68 6.45 2.92
C GLY A 106 -1.60 5.43 2.57
N ALA A 107 -1.77 4.19 3.01
CA ALA A 107 -0.87 3.06 2.79
C ALA A 107 -1.58 1.93 2.03
N HIS A 108 -0.88 0.85 1.77
CA HIS A 108 -1.44 -0.42 1.26
C HIS A 108 -0.88 -1.60 2.06
N LEU A 109 -1.43 -2.80 1.93
CA LEU A 109 -0.81 -4.00 2.48
C LEU A 109 0.59 -4.21 1.90
N ALA A 110 1.53 -4.69 2.72
CA ALA A 110 2.95 -4.73 2.39
C ALA A 110 3.26 -5.58 1.16
N ILE A 111 4.14 -5.07 0.29
CA ILE A 111 4.73 -5.73 -0.85
C ILE A 111 6.17 -6.09 -0.46
N LEU A 112 6.40 -7.35 -0.08
CA LEU A 112 7.69 -7.82 0.40
C LEU A 112 8.45 -8.54 -0.73
N THR A 113 9.40 -7.84 -1.36
CA THR A 113 10.11 -8.36 -2.55
C THR A 113 11.59 -8.59 -2.31
N THR A 114 12.14 -8.12 -1.19
CA THR A 114 13.56 -8.22 -0.89
C THR A 114 13.82 -8.88 0.46
N LYS A 115 14.98 -9.52 0.58
CA LYS A 115 15.40 -10.12 1.85
C LYS A 115 15.53 -9.09 2.96
N GLU A 116 15.96 -7.88 2.64
CA GLU A 116 16.11 -6.79 3.60
C GLU A 116 14.76 -6.41 4.24
N GLN A 117 13.69 -6.33 3.43
CA GLN A 117 12.33 -6.09 3.92
C GLN A 117 11.87 -7.22 4.84
N HIS A 118 12.11 -8.49 4.47
CA HIS A 118 11.75 -9.65 5.29
C HIS A 118 12.50 -9.65 6.62
N ASP A 119 13.82 -9.41 6.61
CA ASP A 119 14.64 -9.35 7.83
C ASP A 119 14.16 -8.26 8.80
N ALA A 120 13.81 -7.10 8.27
CA ALA A 120 13.32 -5.97 9.05
C ALA A 120 11.94 -6.26 9.67
N VAL A 121 11.01 -6.80 8.86
CA VAL A 121 9.66 -7.18 9.29
C VAL A 121 9.70 -8.31 10.33
N GLU A 122 10.57 -9.32 10.14
CA GLU A 122 10.78 -10.38 11.11
C GLU A 122 11.20 -9.81 12.48
N LYS A 123 12.25 -8.98 12.47
CA LYS A 123 12.78 -8.41 13.70
C LYS A 123 11.71 -7.61 14.45
N GLU A 124 10.97 -6.78 13.75
CA GLU A 124 9.91 -5.96 14.35
C GLU A 124 8.69 -6.80 14.73
N GLY A 125 8.29 -7.75 13.89
CA GLY A 125 7.18 -8.66 14.16
C GLY A 125 7.39 -9.50 15.42
N LYS A 126 8.62 -9.95 15.68
CA LYS A 126 8.98 -10.65 16.93
C LYS A 126 8.83 -9.75 18.15
N ASN A 127 9.18 -8.47 18.03
CA ASN A 127 9.10 -7.51 19.13
C ASN A 127 7.63 -7.21 19.49
N ILE A 128 6.76 -7.06 18.48
CA ILE A 128 5.37 -6.64 18.64
C ILE A 128 4.44 -7.82 18.93
N GLY A 129 4.48 -8.84 18.08
CA GLY A 129 3.51 -9.96 18.11
C GLY A 129 4.05 -11.27 18.66
N GLY A 130 5.36 -11.37 18.86
CA GLY A 130 6.04 -12.61 19.25
C GLY A 130 6.40 -13.51 18.07
N ILE A 131 7.03 -14.67 18.37
CA ILE A 131 7.69 -15.52 17.37
C ILE A 131 6.75 -16.34 16.48
N TYR A 132 5.47 -16.46 16.82
CA TYR A 132 4.50 -17.26 16.07
C TYR A 132 3.35 -16.44 15.50
N THR A 133 3.59 -15.15 15.28
CA THR A 133 2.56 -14.27 14.73
C THR A 133 2.64 -14.26 13.20
N TYR A 134 1.48 -14.43 12.56
CA TYR A 134 1.29 -14.29 11.13
C TYR A 134 0.71 -12.90 10.86
N TYR A 135 1.17 -12.24 9.81
CA TYR A 135 0.72 -10.92 9.38
C TYR A 135 0.25 -10.96 7.94
N TRP A 136 -0.90 -10.35 7.66
CA TRP A 136 -1.33 -10.11 6.30
C TRP A 136 -0.28 -9.31 5.51
N ILE A 137 0.02 -9.77 4.29
CA ILE A 137 0.77 -9.05 3.27
C ILE A 137 -0.10 -8.84 2.04
N GLY A 138 0.29 -7.94 1.15
CA GLY A 138 -0.50 -7.54 0.00
C GLY A 138 -0.40 -8.50 -1.19
N LEU A 139 -0.46 -9.81 -0.98
CA LEU A 139 -0.31 -10.84 -2.00
C LEU A 139 -1.54 -11.75 -2.01
N THR A 140 -2.13 -11.98 -3.19
CA THR A 140 -3.35 -12.77 -3.38
C THR A 140 -3.45 -13.34 -4.79
N ASP A 141 -4.19 -14.43 -4.96
CA ASP A 141 -4.59 -14.99 -6.25
C ASP A 141 -6.12 -15.13 -6.41
N ILE A 142 -6.90 -14.36 -5.63
CA ILE A 142 -8.38 -14.30 -5.68
C ILE A 142 -8.92 -14.16 -7.12
N GLU A 143 -8.25 -13.39 -7.99
CA GLU A 143 -8.73 -13.17 -9.36
C GLU A 143 -8.54 -14.39 -10.26
N THR A 144 -7.46 -15.14 -10.03
CA THR A 144 -7.14 -16.34 -10.81
C THR A 144 -6.24 -17.25 -10.01
N GLU A 145 -6.73 -18.42 -9.65
CA GLU A 145 -6.04 -19.46 -8.91
C GLU A 145 -4.63 -19.73 -9.47
N GLY A 146 -3.62 -19.60 -8.60
CA GLY A 146 -2.20 -19.77 -8.92
C GLY A 146 -1.54 -18.58 -9.63
N ASP A 147 -2.28 -17.51 -10.02
CA ASP A 147 -1.68 -16.27 -10.55
C ASP A 147 -1.52 -15.22 -9.44
N TRP A 148 -0.59 -15.48 -8.54
CA TRP A 148 -0.31 -14.63 -7.38
C TRP A 148 0.11 -13.22 -7.77
N ARG A 149 -0.60 -12.21 -7.24
CA ARG A 149 -0.38 -10.80 -7.53
C ARG A 149 -0.34 -9.97 -6.26
N TRP A 150 0.51 -8.96 -6.29
CA TRP A 150 0.55 -7.94 -5.27
C TRP A 150 -0.60 -6.93 -5.40
N VAL A 151 -0.94 -6.23 -4.32
CA VAL A 151 -1.99 -5.19 -4.30
C VAL A 151 -1.78 -4.03 -5.29
N ASP A 152 -0.59 -3.87 -5.86
CA ASP A 152 -0.28 -2.95 -6.95
C ASP A 152 -0.47 -3.59 -8.35
N ASN A 153 -1.04 -4.79 -8.40
CA ASN A 153 -1.25 -5.62 -9.59
C ASN A 153 0.04 -6.13 -10.25
N SER A 154 1.19 -5.96 -9.62
CA SER A 154 2.45 -6.56 -10.10
C SER A 154 2.45 -8.07 -9.85
N LYS A 155 3.05 -8.83 -10.78
CA LYS A 155 3.18 -10.29 -10.65
C LYS A 155 4.23 -10.66 -9.61
N LEU A 156 3.94 -11.74 -8.89
CA LEU A 156 4.94 -12.39 -8.03
C LEU A 156 6.13 -12.87 -8.86
N ARG A 157 7.34 -12.42 -8.50
CA ARG A 157 8.58 -12.80 -9.19
C ARG A 157 9.48 -13.67 -8.34
N THR A 158 9.63 -13.31 -7.07
CA THR A 158 10.49 -14.01 -6.12
C THR A 158 9.64 -14.48 -4.96
N PRO A 159 9.23 -15.75 -4.94
CA PRO A 159 8.41 -16.29 -3.86
C PRO A 159 9.26 -16.61 -2.62
N PHE A 160 8.66 -16.46 -1.44
CA PHE A 160 9.21 -16.83 -0.14
C PHE A 160 8.27 -17.80 0.60
N TRP A 161 7.62 -18.68 -0.15
CA TRP A 161 6.70 -19.68 0.41
C TRP A 161 7.41 -20.70 1.31
N GLU A 162 6.77 -21.07 2.43
CA GLU A 162 7.18 -22.24 3.20
C GLU A 162 6.76 -23.54 2.46
N ALA A 163 7.62 -24.53 2.40
CA ALA A 163 7.24 -25.79 1.78
C ALA A 163 6.24 -26.54 2.67
N PRO A 164 5.06 -27.01 2.17
CA PRO A 164 4.68 -27.15 0.76
C PRO A 164 3.81 -26.01 0.18
N GLU A 165 3.77 -24.83 0.80
CA GLU A 165 2.94 -23.71 0.35
C GLU A 165 3.38 -23.11 -1.03
N PRO A 166 2.50 -22.50 -1.79
CA PRO A 166 1.07 -22.39 -1.56
C PRO A 166 0.39 -23.73 -1.87
N ASN A 167 -0.50 -24.21 -0.98
CA ASN A 167 -1.12 -25.52 -1.13
C ASN A 167 -2.61 -25.49 -1.42
N ASN A 168 -3.23 -24.30 -1.37
CA ASN A 168 -4.66 -24.05 -1.57
C ASN A 168 -5.55 -25.06 -0.81
N HIS A 169 -5.27 -25.25 0.50
CA HIS A 169 -5.94 -26.24 1.29
C HIS A 169 -7.40 -25.85 1.58
N LEU A 170 -8.33 -26.79 1.36
CA LEU A 170 -9.77 -26.54 1.51
C LEU A 170 -10.29 -26.55 2.96
N SER A 171 -9.41 -26.47 3.96
CA SER A 171 -9.83 -26.46 5.38
C SER A 171 -10.63 -25.23 5.79
N GLY A 172 -10.46 -24.11 5.07
CA GLY A 172 -11.19 -22.87 5.30
C GLY A 172 -12.52 -22.76 4.56
N GLY A 173 -12.84 -23.72 3.70
CA GLY A 173 -14.04 -23.72 2.87
C GLY A 173 -13.79 -24.04 1.41
N PRO A 174 -14.82 -24.01 0.57
CA PRO A 174 -14.71 -24.38 -0.84
C PRO A 174 -13.93 -23.39 -1.72
N GLU A 175 -13.68 -22.19 -1.22
CA GLU A 175 -12.96 -21.13 -1.95
C GLU A 175 -11.44 -21.27 -1.84
N GLY A 176 -10.95 -22.17 -0.93
CA GLY A 176 -9.53 -22.41 -0.78
C GLY A 176 -8.79 -21.35 0.05
N GLU A 177 -7.54 -21.12 -0.28
CA GLU A 177 -6.60 -20.23 0.42
C GLU A 177 -5.98 -19.24 -0.54
N ASP A 178 -6.65 -18.10 -0.78
CA ASP A 178 -6.30 -17.13 -1.82
C ASP A 178 -5.52 -15.92 -1.30
N CYS A 179 -5.21 -15.84 0.00
CA CYS A 179 -4.57 -14.69 0.63
C CYS A 179 -3.31 -15.10 1.37
N ALA A 180 -2.25 -14.28 1.26
CA ALA A 180 -0.97 -14.60 1.86
C ALA A 180 -0.72 -13.90 3.19
N VAL A 181 -0.10 -14.65 4.11
CA VAL A 181 0.48 -14.14 5.36
C VAL A 181 1.97 -14.42 5.42
N VAL A 182 2.72 -13.59 6.15
CA VAL A 182 4.13 -13.83 6.48
C VAL A 182 4.25 -14.19 7.95
N GLN A 183 5.02 -15.23 8.26
CA GLN A 183 5.32 -15.60 9.64
C GLN A 183 6.47 -14.77 10.20
N SER A 184 6.30 -14.22 11.40
CA SER A 184 7.27 -13.33 12.04
C SER A 184 8.60 -13.99 12.44
N TYR A 185 8.72 -15.32 12.39
CA TYR A 185 9.94 -16.04 12.79
C TYR A 185 10.73 -16.60 11.60
N THR A 186 10.02 -17.24 10.65
CA THR A 186 10.66 -17.91 9.51
C THR A 186 10.83 -16.97 8.31
N GLN A 187 10.11 -15.86 8.29
CA GLN A 187 9.99 -14.95 7.14
C GLN A 187 9.31 -15.59 5.92
N LEU A 188 8.80 -16.82 6.08
CA LEU A 188 8.17 -17.55 5.01
C LEU A 188 6.67 -17.25 4.96
N TRP A 189 6.12 -17.41 3.77
CA TRP A 189 4.72 -17.12 3.50
C TRP A 189 3.88 -18.38 3.52
N HIS A 190 2.61 -18.22 3.90
CA HIS A 190 1.58 -19.23 3.82
C HIS A 190 0.39 -18.65 3.09
N ASP A 191 -0.29 -19.45 2.26
CA ASP A 191 -1.63 -19.16 1.79
C ASP A 191 -2.64 -19.56 2.87
N VAL A 192 -3.66 -18.74 3.02
CA VAL A 192 -4.71 -18.93 4.03
C VAL A 192 -6.04 -18.38 3.49
N PRO A 193 -7.19 -18.85 4.03
CA PRO A 193 -8.48 -18.26 3.69
C PRO A 193 -8.53 -16.78 4.00
N CYS A 194 -8.97 -15.96 3.04
CA CYS A 194 -9.03 -14.50 3.17
C CYS A 194 -9.97 -14.03 4.29
N SER A 195 -10.90 -14.89 4.75
CA SER A 195 -11.82 -14.63 5.86
C SER A 195 -11.19 -14.85 7.25
N PHE A 196 -9.98 -15.39 7.33
CA PHE A 196 -9.28 -15.53 8.61
C PHE A 196 -8.85 -14.17 9.13
N THR A 197 -8.56 -14.09 10.44
CA THR A 197 -8.20 -12.82 11.06
C THR A 197 -6.76 -12.84 11.55
N TYR A 198 -5.95 -11.93 10.98
CA TYR A 198 -4.55 -11.71 11.37
C TYR A 198 -4.27 -10.22 11.56
N PRO A 199 -3.25 -9.85 12.33
CA PRO A 199 -2.66 -8.52 12.23
C PRO A 199 -2.10 -8.32 10.82
N ARG A 200 -1.82 -7.09 10.45
CA ARG A 200 -1.39 -6.73 9.09
C ARG A 200 -0.12 -5.91 9.10
N ILE A 201 0.54 -5.90 7.96
CA ILE A 201 1.64 -4.99 7.68
C ILE A 201 1.17 -4.01 6.62
N CYS A 202 1.10 -2.72 6.97
CA CYS A 202 0.87 -1.66 6.00
C CYS A 202 2.21 -1.10 5.51
N GLN A 203 2.25 -0.68 4.25
CA GLN A 203 3.42 -0.09 3.60
C GLN A 203 3.06 1.21 2.89
N MET A 204 3.94 2.18 2.94
CA MET A 204 3.89 3.41 2.17
C MET A 204 5.29 3.86 1.79
N ASP A 205 5.41 4.73 0.79
CA ASP A 205 6.68 5.37 0.46
C ASP A 205 7.13 6.27 1.62
N ALA A 206 8.43 6.28 1.90
CA ALA A 206 8.99 7.21 2.87
C ALA A 206 8.86 8.65 2.36
N ILE A 207 8.58 9.56 3.29
CA ILE A 207 8.44 10.99 2.99
C ILE A 207 9.84 11.57 2.78
N LEU A 208 10.04 12.24 1.64
CA LEU A 208 11.28 12.97 1.39
C LEU A 208 11.32 14.22 2.28
N PRO A 209 12.46 14.56 2.92
CA PRO A 209 12.58 15.79 3.67
C PRO A 209 12.34 16.99 2.75
N GLN A 210 11.55 17.96 3.25
CA GLN A 210 11.25 19.21 2.54
C GLN A 210 12.45 20.17 2.60
#